data_f9b5b2e29b66150846f8b6847b833d35
#
_entry.id   f9b5b2e29b66150846f8b6847b833d35
#
_cell.length_a   1.000
_cell.length_b   1.000
_cell.length_c   1.000
_cell.angle_alpha   90.00
_cell.angle_beta   90.00
_cell.angle_gamma   90.00
#
_symmetry.space_group_name_H-M   'P 1'
#
loop_
_entity.id
_entity.type
_entity.pdbx_description
1 polymer ?
#
loop_
_entity_poly.entity_id
_entity_poly.type
_entity_poly.pdbx_seq_one_letter_code
_entity_poly.pdbx_strand_id
1 'polypeptide(L)'
;MYSARPWGLYMARPTPGRAQFHYLESWLLPSLGLRANIFHFNPGYERDQDYYLDVADITVTNGVWKTRDLYVDLVVRTGVCTELIDVDELLEAHRHGLVSDESAESAIQRSAAAVGGLARHNHDLTAWLASDGMDLVWR
;
A
#
# COMPACT_ATOMS: atom_id res chain seq x y z
N MET A 1 17.57 2.90 -1.68
CA MET A 1 17.71 1.86 -2.69
C MET A 1 16.43 1.77 -3.51
N TYR A 2 16.57 1.70 -4.82
CA TYR A 2 15.45 1.63 -5.76
C TYR A 2 15.69 0.49 -6.75
N SER A 3 14.62 -0.22 -7.10
CA SER A 3 14.68 -1.27 -8.11
C SER A 3 13.38 -1.29 -8.92
N ALA A 4 13.45 -0.93 -10.18
CA ALA A 4 12.29 -0.85 -11.06
C ALA A 4 12.00 -2.20 -11.74
N ARG A 5 10.72 -2.48 -11.90
CA ARG A 5 10.17 -3.57 -12.71
C ARG A 5 9.15 -2.99 -13.68
N PRO A 6 8.77 -3.69 -14.76
CA PRO A 6 7.73 -3.18 -15.65
C PRO A 6 6.40 -2.86 -14.95
N TRP A 7 6.12 -3.54 -13.84
CA TRP A 7 4.87 -3.44 -13.08
C TRP A 7 4.98 -2.69 -11.76
N GLY A 8 6.18 -2.27 -11.33
CA GLY A 8 6.32 -1.61 -10.03
C GLY A 8 7.71 -1.08 -9.72
N LEU A 9 7.79 -0.32 -8.64
CA LEU A 9 9.05 0.22 -8.11
C LEU A 9 9.23 -0.18 -6.66
N TYR A 10 10.33 -0.86 -6.37
CA TYR A 10 10.76 -1.15 -5.02
C TYR A 10 11.61 -0.02 -4.47
N MET A 11 11.31 0.38 -3.23
CA MET A 11 12.09 1.39 -2.50
C MET A 11 12.36 0.87 -1.09
N ALA A 12 13.59 1.04 -0.62
CA ALA A 12 13.95 0.69 0.75
C ALA A 12 14.89 1.74 1.30
N ARG A 13 14.63 2.16 2.55
CA ARG A 13 15.44 3.19 3.19
C ARG A 13 15.39 3.10 4.71
N PRO A 14 16.51 3.47 5.39
CA PRO A 14 16.46 3.70 6.82
C PRO A 14 15.60 4.93 7.13
N THR A 15 15.01 4.94 8.32
CA THR A 15 14.15 6.03 8.78
C THR A 15 14.69 6.61 10.11
N PRO A 16 15.84 7.27 10.07
CA PRO A 16 16.45 7.84 11.29
C PRO A 16 15.52 8.88 11.92
N GLY A 17 15.48 8.93 13.25
CA GLY A 17 14.66 9.88 13.99
C GLY A 17 13.19 9.44 14.17
N ARG A 18 12.77 8.33 13.59
CA ARG A 18 11.46 7.75 13.85
C ARG A 18 11.51 6.88 15.10
N ALA A 19 10.59 7.14 16.05
CA ALA A 19 10.56 6.37 17.29
C ALA A 19 10.02 4.95 17.09
N GLN A 20 9.07 4.77 16.17
CA GLN A 20 8.34 3.52 16.02
C GLN A 20 9.06 2.50 15.15
N PHE A 21 9.76 2.94 14.10
CA PHE A 21 10.41 2.04 13.15
C PHE A 21 11.73 2.62 12.64
N HIS A 22 12.64 1.75 12.20
CA HIS A 22 13.99 2.12 11.79
C HIS A 22 14.28 1.88 10.31
N TYR A 23 13.41 1.17 9.61
CA TYR A 23 13.58 0.83 8.21
C TYR A 23 12.22 0.67 7.54
N LEU A 24 12.09 1.12 6.30
CA LEU A 24 10.86 1.03 5.52
C LEU A 24 11.15 0.44 4.15
N GLU A 25 10.42 -0.60 3.78
CA GLU A 25 10.40 -1.13 2.43
C GLU A 25 9.04 -0.86 1.80
N SER A 26 9.03 -0.50 0.52
CA SER A 26 7.78 -0.22 -0.20
C SER A 26 7.86 -0.70 -1.63
N TRP A 27 6.74 -1.21 -2.13
CA TRP A 27 6.49 -1.41 -3.55
C TRP A 27 5.41 -0.47 -4.03
N LEU A 28 5.70 0.32 -5.05
CA LEU A 28 4.70 1.12 -5.76
C LEU A 28 4.13 0.27 -6.89
N LEU A 29 2.80 0.10 -6.90
CA LEU A 29 2.08 -0.79 -7.83
C LEU A 29 1.05 0.03 -8.60
N PRO A 30 1.44 0.69 -9.72
CA PRO A 30 0.55 1.62 -10.43
C PRO A 30 -0.74 0.98 -10.92
N SER A 31 -0.70 -0.25 -11.44
CA SER A 31 -1.90 -0.92 -11.98
C SER A 31 -2.96 -1.19 -10.92
N LEU A 32 -2.56 -1.31 -9.67
CA LEU A 32 -3.48 -1.55 -8.56
C LEU A 32 -3.81 -0.27 -7.78
N GLY A 33 -3.02 0.79 -7.98
CA GLY A 33 -3.13 2.00 -7.18
C GLY A 33 -2.83 1.75 -5.71
N LEU A 34 -1.81 0.92 -5.44
CA LEU A 34 -1.40 0.55 -4.09
C LEU A 34 0.08 0.80 -3.89
N ARG A 35 0.41 1.24 -2.69
CA ARG A 35 1.76 1.23 -2.16
C ARG A 35 1.79 0.19 -1.04
N ALA A 36 2.56 -0.88 -1.23
CA ALA A 36 2.68 -1.96 -0.26
C ALA A 36 3.92 -1.75 0.58
N ASN A 37 3.77 -1.71 1.91
CA ASN A 37 4.84 -1.38 2.83
C ASN A 37 5.10 -2.48 3.84
N ILE A 38 6.38 -2.65 4.19
CA ILE A 38 6.81 -3.35 5.40
C ILE A 38 7.51 -2.32 6.29
N PHE A 39 6.99 -2.14 7.52
CA PHE A 39 7.63 -1.34 8.54
C PHE A 39 8.46 -2.24 9.45
N HIS A 40 9.75 -1.98 9.57
CA HIS A 40 10.61 -2.69 10.51
C HIS A 40 10.59 -1.94 11.84
N PHE A 41 9.75 -2.41 12.74
CA PHE A 41 9.49 -1.73 14.00
C PHE A 41 10.65 -1.83 14.98
N ASN A 42 10.86 -0.77 15.73
CA ASN A 42 11.78 -0.75 16.85
C ASN A 42 11.21 -1.59 18.01
N PRO A 43 12.06 -2.16 18.88
CA PRO A 43 11.59 -2.91 20.05
C PRO A 43 10.57 -2.12 20.86
N GLY A 44 9.48 -2.77 21.22
CA GLY A 44 8.38 -2.16 21.97
C GLY A 44 7.33 -1.44 21.12
N TYR A 45 7.54 -1.29 19.82
CA TYR A 45 6.60 -0.63 18.90
C TYR A 45 5.98 -1.60 17.89
N GLU A 46 6.26 -2.89 18.01
CA GLU A 46 5.76 -3.90 17.08
C GLU A 46 4.23 -3.87 17.03
N ARG A 47 3.70 -3.96 15.80
CA ARG A 47 2.27 -4.06 15.54
C ARG A 47 1.95 -5.42 14.94
N ASP A 48 0.75 -5.90 15.20
CA ASP A 48 0.24 -7.14 14.62
C ASP A 48 -0.18 -6.88 13.17
N GLN A 49 0.80 -6.77 12.30
CA GLN A 49 0.61 -6.58 10.86
C GLN A 49 1.84 -7.07 10.12
N ASP A 50 1.63 -7.67 8.94
CA ASP A 50 2.73 -8.07 8.07
C ASP A 50 2.97 -7.03 6.98
N TYR A 51 1.88 -6.51 6.39
CA TYR A 51 1.93 -5.47 5.37
C TYR A 51 0.95 -4.36 5.67
N TYR A 52 1.33 -3.16 5.27
CA TYR A 52 0.47 -1.98 5.34
C TYR A 52 0.35 -1.42 3.92
N LEU A 53 -0.87 -1.38 3.38
CA LEU A 53 -1.12 -0.93 2.03
C LEU A 53 -1.77 0.43 2.04
N ASP A 54 -1.16 1.39 1.32
CA ASP A 54 -1.79 2.70 1.08
C ASP A 54 -2.47 2.67 -0.28
N VAL A 55 -3.73 3.07 -0.35
CA VAL A 55 -4.37 3.35 -1.63
C VAL A 55 -3.89 4.70 -2.12
N ALA A 56 -3.37 4.75 -3.32
CA ALA A 56 -2.71 5.95 -3.84
C ALA A 56 -2.85 6.05 -5.36
N ASP A 57 -2.86 7.29 -5.86
CA ASP A 57 -2.60 7.54 -7.27
C ASP A 57 -1.10 7.44 -7.50
N ILE A 58 -0.71 6.60 -8.45
CA ILE A 58 0.69 6.38 -8.78
C ILE A 58 0.84 6.60 -10.28
N THR A 59 1.64 7.58 -10.67
CA THR A 59 1.89 7.92 -12.07
C THR A 59 3.37 7.84 -12.37
N VAL A 60 3.68 7.39 -13.59
CA VAL A 60 5.05 7.31 -14.09
C VAL A 60 5.11 8.09 -15.41
N THR A 61 5.92 9.15 -15.42
CA THR A 61 6.08 9.99 -16.62
C THR A 61 7.56 10.31 -16.79
N ASN A 62 8.13 9.92 -17.93
CA ASN A 62 9.55 10.15 -18.22
C ASN A 62 10.48 9.64 -17.12
N GLY A 63 10.18 8.45 -16.59
CA GLY A 63 10.97 7.84 -15.51
C GLY A 63 10.77 8.46 -14.13
N VAL A 64 9.88 9.43 -14.00
CA VAL A 64 9.56 10.07 -12.71
C VAL A 64 8.30 9.44 -12.13
N TRP A 65 8.43 8.92 -10.91
CA TRP A 65 7.35 8.30 -10.15
C TRP A 65 6.76 9.32 -9.20
N LYS A 66 5.43 9.53 -9.32
CA LYS A 66 4.69 10.42 -8.42
C LYS A 66 3.60 9.66 -7.73
N THR A 67 3.42 9.91 -6.44
CA THR A 67 2.38 9.29 -5.63
C THR A 67 1.53 10.36 -4.96
N ARG A 68 0.23 10.10 -4.86
CA ARG A 68 -0.70 10.90 -4.08
C ARG A 68 -1.51 9.95 -3.22
N ASP A 69 -1.39 10.08 -1.91
CA ASP A 69 -2.17 9.29 -0.96
C ASP A 69 -3.65 9.59 -1.09
N LEU A 70 -4.49 8.56 -1.14
CA LEU A 70 -5.95 8.68 -1.18
C LEU A 70 -6.60 8.26 0.15
N TYR A 71 -5.86 8.33 1.25
CA TYR A 71 -6.32 8.24 2.64
C TYR A 71 -6.66 6.84 3.14
N VAL A 72 -7.25 5.99 2.30
CA VAL A 72 -7.68 4.65 2.71
C VAL A 72 -6.48 3.72 2.77
N ASP A 73 -6.41 2.92 3.83
CA ASP A 73 -5.33 1.97 4.05
C ASP A 73 -5.87 0.58 4.33
N LEU A 74 -5.03 -0.43 4.10
CA LEU A 74 -5.32 -1.81 4.44
C LEU A 74 -4.19 -2.38 5.29
N VAL A 75 -4.57 -3.07 6.37
CA VAL A 75 -3.63 -3.81 7.21
C VAL A 75 -3.79 -5.28 6.89
N VAL A 76 -2.70 -5.94 6.51
CA VAL A 76 -2.71 -7.36 6.14
C VAL A 76 -2.01 -8.18 7.21
N ARG A 77 -2.74 -9.15 7.75
CA ARG A 77 -2.18 -10.19 8.61
C ARG A 77 -2.21 -11.48 7.81
N THR A 78 -1.07 -11.89 7.31
CA THR A 78 -0.94 -12.99 6.35
C THR A 78 -1.57 -14.28 6.88
N GLY A 79 -2.46 -14.86 6.08
CA GLY A 79 -3.17 -16.08 6.47
C GLY A 79 -4.29 -15.89 7.48
N VAL A 80 -4.55 -14.66 7.93
CA VAL A 80 -5.52 -14.37 8.99
C VAL A 80 -6.62 -13.44 8.50
N CYS A 81 -6.29 -12.19 8.16
CA CYS A 81 -7.30 -11.20 7.76
C CYS A 81 -6.68 -10.00 7.03
N THR A 82 -7.55 -9.27 6.36
CA THR A 82 -7.25 -7.95 5.80
C THR A 82 -8.24 -6.96 6.40
N GLU A 83 -7.75 -5.89 6.98
CA GLU A 83 -8.55 -4.85 7.61
C GLU A 83 -8.48 -3.56 6.82
N LEU A 84 -9.64 -3.06 6.40
CA LEU A 84 -9.76 -1.77 5.72
C LEU A 84 -9.92 -0.69 6.78
N ILE A 85 -9.07 0.33 6.76
CA ILE A 85 -9.07 1.41 7.74
C ILE A 85 -9.03 2.77 7.06
N ASP A 86 -9.34 3.81 7.85
CA ASP A 86 -9.25 5.22 7.45
C ASP A 86 -10.23 5.65 6.34
N VAL A 87 -11.33 4.91 6.16
CA VAL A 87 -12.40 5.32 5.25
C VAL A 87 -12.99 6.66 5.68
N ASP A 88 -13.08 6.90 6.98
CA ASP A 88 -13.55 8.16 7.55
C ASP A 88 -12.64 9.33 7.15
N GLU A 89 -11.34 9.12 7.07
CA GLU A 89 -10.39 10.14 6.61
C GLU A 89 -10.62 10.49 5.13
N LEU A 90 -10.90 9.49 4.28
CA LEU A 90 -11.25 9.72 2.88
C LEU A 90 -12.52 10.56 2.76
N LEU A 91 -13.57 10.22 3.50
CA LEU A 91 -14.83 10.92 3.45
C LEU A 91 -14.68 12.36 3.97
N GLU A 92 -13.90 12.56 5.02
CA GLU A 92 -13.61 13.88 5.54
C GLU A 92 -12.86 14.73 4.52
N ALA A 93 -11.82 14.20 3.88
CA ALA A 93 -11.08 14.89 2.84
C ALA A 93 -11.99 15.25 1.65
N HIS A 94 -12.88 14.34 1.26
CA HIS A 94 -13.86 14.59 0.21
C HIS A 94 -14.83 15.72 0.57
N ARG A 95 -15.34 15.72 1.80
CA ARG A 95 -16.22 16.80 2.27
C ARG A 95 -15.56 18.18 2.25
N HIS A 96 -14.25 18.23 2.45
CA HIS A 96 -13.47 19.48 2.41
C HIS A 96 -12.95 19.83 1.01
N GLY A 97 -13.36 19.11 -0.02
CA GLY A 97 -12.96 19.39 -1.39
C GLY A 97 -11.52 19.02 -1.74
N LEU A 98 -10.81 18.27 -0.87
CA LEU A 98 -9.44 17.84 -1.09
C LEU A 98 -9.36 16.62 -2.01
N VAL A 99 -10.44 15.88 -2.14
CA VAL A 99 -10.55 14.69 -3.00
C VAL A 99 -11.81 14.82 -3.83
N SER A 100 -11.69 14.69 -5.15
CA SER A 100 -12.83 14.74 -6.06
C SER A 100 -13.72 13.49 -5.92
N ASP A 101 -14.95 13.56 -6.44
CA ASP A 101 -15.84 12.40 -6.52
C ASP A 101 -15.17 11.24 -7.25
N GLU A 102 -14.49 11.52 -8.35
CA GLU A 102 -13.81 10.51 -9.17
C GLU A 102 -12.68 9.83 -8.40
N SER A 103 -11.86 10.61 -7.70
CA SER A 103 -10.76 10.07 -6.91
C SER A 103 -11.26 9.27 -5.71
N ALA A 104 -12.32 9.73 -5.05
CA ALA A 104 -12.94 9.02 -3.93
C ALA A 104 -13.53 7.68 -4.40
N GLU A 105 -14.26 7.68 -5.52
CA GLU A 105 -14.80 6.47 -6.11
C GLU A 105 -13.69 5.49 -6.48
N SER A 106 -12.64 5.97 -7.12
CA SER A 106 -11.48 5.17 -7.49
C SER A 106 -10.81 4.55 -6.27
N ALA A 107 -10.66 5.31 -5.20
CA ALA A 107 -10.06 4.81 -3.95
C ALA A 107 -10.89 3.65 -3.36
N ILE A 108 -12.19 3.79 -3.36
CA ILE A 108 -13.10 2.74 -2.86
C ILE A 108 -13.03 1.49 -3.74
N GLN A 109 -13.04 1.66 -5.06
CA GLN A 109 -12.96 0.54 -6.01
C GLN A 109 -11.64 -0.22 -5.87
N ARG A 110 -10.52 0.50 -5.74
CA ARG A 110 -9.19 -0.10 -5.54
C ARG A 110 -9.14 -0.86 -4.21
N SER A 111 -9.72 -0.29 -3.16
CA SER A 111 -9.81 -0.95 -1.86
C SER A 111 -10.59 -2.25 -1.94
N ALA A 112 -11.74 -2.23 -2.60
CA ALA A 112 -12.58 -3.41 -2.79
C ALA A 112 -11.85 -4.49 -3.60
N ALA A 113 -11.16 -4.10 -4.66
CA ALA A 113 -10.38 -5.02 -5.49
C ALA A 113 -9.26 -5.68 -4.69
N ALA A 114 -8.56 -4.91 -3.85
CA ALA A 114 -7.49 -5.42 -3.00
C ALA A 114 -8.03 -6.39 -1.93
N VAL A 115 -9.11 -6.03 -1.26
CA VAL A 115 -9.77 -6.91 -0.28
C VAL A 115 -10.17 -8.23 -0.93
N GLY A 116 -10.78 -8.17 -2.12
CA GLY A 116 -11.18 -9.36 -2.87
C GLY A 116 -10.00 -10.21 -3.30
N GLY A 117 -8.95 -9.59 -3.82
CA GLY A 117 -7.72 -10.29 -4.24
C GLY A 117 -7.04 -10.99 -3.07
N LEU A 118 -6.91 -10.32 -1.96
CA LEU A 118 -6.32 -10.89 -0.75
C LEU A 118 -7.17 -12.03 -0.19
N ALA A 119 -8.50 -11.86 -0.16
CA ALA A 119 -9.40 -12.90 0.34
C ALA A 119 -9.32 -14.19 -0.49
N ARG A 120 -9.18 -14.08 -1.82
CA ARG A 120 -9.03 -15.24 -2.70
C ARG A 120 -7.69 -15.97 -2.51
N HIS A 121 -6.71 -15.34 -1.88
CA HIS A 121 -5.37 -15.89 -1.68
C HIS A 121 -5.03 -16.05 -0.20
N ASN A 122 -6.04 -16.30 0.63
CA ASN A 122 -5.87 -16.52 2.07
C ASN A 122 -5.09 -15.39 2.76
N HIS A 123 -5.37 -14.14 2.37
CA HIS A 123 -4.72 -12.94 2.91
C HIS A 123 -3.19 -12.96 2.79
N ASP A 124 -2.70 -13.56 1.71
CA ASP A 124 -1.27 -13.58 1.38
C ASP A 124 -1.01 -12.63 0.21
N LEU A 125 -0.44 -11.46 0.52
CA LEU A 125 -0.17 -10.42 -0.47
C LEU A 125 0.76 -10.93 -1.58
N THR A 126 1.83 -11.61 -1.21
CA THR A 126 2.80 -12.11 -2.17
C THR A 126 2.17 -13.12 -3.13
N ALA A 127 1.36 -14.04 -2.61
CA ALA A 127 0.65 -15.03 -3.41
C ALA A 127 -0.36 -14.38 -4.36
N TRP A 128 -1.13 -13.41 -3.86
CA TRP A 128 -2.08 -12.68 -4.71
C TRP A 128 -1.38 -11.99 -5.87
N LEU A 129 -0.34 -11.22 -5.60
CA LEU A 129 0.34 -10.45 -6.64
C LEU A 129 1.13 -11.35 -7.59
N ALA A 130 1.70 -12.45 -7.10
CA ALA A 130 2.36 -13.43 -7.96
C ALA A 130 1.38 -14.04 -8.98
N SER A 131 0.12 -14.26 -8.61
CA SER A 131 -0.91 -14.76 -9.52
C SER A 131 -1.21 -13.79 -10.67
N ASP A 132 -0.92 -12.51 -10.49
CA ASP A 132 -1.05 -11.46 -11.50
C ASP A 132 0.29 -11.14 -12.19
N GLY A 133 1.30 -11.97 -12.02
CA GLY A 133 2.61 -11.80 -12.64
C GLY A 133 3.52 -10.80 -11.95
N MET A 134 3.18 -10.36 -10.75
CA MET A 134 3.98 -9.41 -9.98
C MET A 134 4.66 -10.13 -8.81
N ASP A 135 5.92 -10.48 -8.99
CA ASP A 135 6.70 -11.20 -7.98
C ASP A 135 7.39 -10.20 -7.05
N LEU A 136 6.75 -9.89 -5.92
CA LEU A 136 7.34 -9.00 -4.93
C LEU A 136 8.52 -9.68 -4.25
N VAL A 137 9.65 -9.01 -4.26
CA VAL A 137 10.85 -9.42 -3.53
C VAL A 137 11.12 -8.36 -2.46
N TRP A 138 11.23 -8.81 -1.23
CA TRP A 138 11.52 -7.96 -0.08
C TRP A 138 12.94 -8.24 0.39
N ARG A 139 13.53 -7.25 1.02
CA ARG A 139 14.86 -7.37 1.56
C ARG A 139 14.95 -8.29 2.78
#